data_ecdea156431abd3b25d65b4e2645e73b
#
_entry.id   ecdea156431abd3b25d65b4e2645e73b
#
_cell.length_a   1.000
_cell.length_b   1.000
_cell.length_c   1.000
_cell.angle_alpha   90.00
_cell.angle_beta   90.00
_cell.angle_gamma   90.00
#
_symmetry.space_group_name_H-M   'P 1'
#
loop_
_entity.id
_entity.type
_entity.pdbx_description
1 polymer ?
#
loop_
_entity_poly.entity_id
_entity_poly.type
_entity_poly.pdbx_seq_one_letter_code
_entity_poly.pdbx_strand_id
1 'polypeptide(L)'
;MNDLRRWVVAAAVALTGAAIFDFCGRGAMNLAYAQDSVFESKKIVPFVPSPQFVVDKMIELAGVKKGDVVYDLGSGDGRIVIAATKRGAKAVGFEIDPDLVGESRANIQKAGVQESAEIRNQDILTVDLSPASVVTMYLLPDVNLRLRPNLLSQLKPGSRVVSHSFDMGDWKPDKVERVEGRTIYLWIIPAKGR
;
A
#
# COMPACT_ATOMS: atom_id res chain seq x y z
N MET A 1 -53.13 0.53 -49.86
CA MET A 1 -51.71 0.70 -50.17
C MET A 1 -51.10 1.67 -49.17
N ASN A 2 -50.94 1.30 -47.88
CA ASN A 2 -50.17 2.19 -46.94
C ASN A 2 -49.83 1.50 -45.59
N ASP A 3 -50.18 0.22 -45.37
CA ASP A 3 -49.93 -0.43 -44.07
C ASP A 3 -48.66 -1.29 -43.98
N LEU A 4 -48.05 -1.64 -45.08
CA LEU A 4 -46.82 -2.46 -45.05
C LEU A 4 -45.53 -1.69 -44.69
N ARG A 5 -45.53 -0.35 -44.78
CA ARG A 5 -44.33 0.47 -44.48
C ARG A 5 -44.19 0.81 -43.00
N ARG A 6 -45.26 0.73 -42.20
CA ARG A 6 -45.23 1.05 -40.76
C ARG A 6 -44.65 -0.05 -39.90
N TRP A 7 -44.76 -1.32 -40.30
CA TRP A 7 -44.26 -2.46 -39.53
C TRP A 7 -42.76 -2.76 -39.69
N VAL A 8 -42.18 -2.35 -40.83
CA VAL A 8 -40.74 -2.57 -41.10
C VAL A 8 -39.85 -1.62 -40.27
N VAL A 9 -40.35 -0.43 -39.92
CA VAL A 9 -39.56 0.54 -39.11
C VAL A 9 -39.58 0.21 -37.65
N ALA A 10 -40.69 -0.38 -37.13
CA ALA A 10 -40.80 -0.79 -35.73
C ALA A 10 -39.93 -2.02 -35.36
N ALA A 11 -39.73 -2.94 -36.32
CA ALA A 11 -38.92 -4.13 -36.13
C ALA A 11 -37.38 -3.85 -36.10
N ALA A 12 -36.95 -2.82 -36.86
CA ALA A 12 -35.52 -2.47 -36.93
C ALA A 12 -35.00 -1.75 -35.70
N VAL A 13 -35.86 -0.99 -34.98
CA VAL A 13 -35.47 -0.27 -33.74
C VAL A 13 -35.41 -1.20 -32.56
N ALA A 14 -36.21 -2.28 -32.51
CA ALA A 14 -36.20 -3.27 -31.42
C ALA A 14 -34.94 -4.16 -31.44
N LEU A 15 -34.39 -4.44 -32.62
CA LEU A 15 -33.19 -5.30 -32.76
C LEU A 15 -31.87 -4.56 -32.44
N THR A 16 -31.83 -3.25 -32.63
CA THR A 16 -30.62 -2.45 -32.34
C THR A 16 -30.48 -2.12 -30.84
N GLY A 17 -31.59 -2.00 -30.08
CA GLY A 17 -31.59 -1.72 -28.65
C GLY A 17 -31.09 -2.90 -27.79
N ALA A 18 -31.46 -4.12 -28.14
CA ALA A 18 -31.05 -5.32 -27.38
C ALA A 18 -29.55 -5.66 -27.57
N ALA A 19 -29.02 -5.45 -28.78
CA ALA A 19 -27.61 -5.72 -29.06
C ALA A 19 -26.63 -4.72 -28.38
N ILE A 20 -27.06 -3.48 -28.20
CA ILE A 20 -26.24 -2.44 -27.51
C ILE A 20 -26.22 -2.69 -25.99
N PHE A 21 -27.32 -3.18 -25.40
CA PHE A 21 -27.39 -3.44 -23.96
C PHE A 21 -26.56 -4.68 -23.57
N ASP A 22 -26.54 -5.74 -24.39
CA ASP A 22 -25.75 -6.94 -24.11
C ASP A 22 -24.23 -6.69 -24.30
N PHE A 23 -23.84 -5.83 -25.23
CA PHE A 23 -22.43 -5.50 -25.44
C PHE A 23 -21.86 -4.61 -24.33
N CYS A 24 -22.66 -3.68 -23.78
CA CYS A 24 -22.20 -2.79 -22.70
C CYS A 24 -22.12 -3.53 -21.35
N GLY A 25 -23.06 -4.45 -21.04
CA GLY A 25 -23.07 -5.19 -19.79
C GLY A 25 -21.95 -6.24 -19.67
N ARG A 26 -21.70 -6.98 -20.76
CA ARG A 26 -20.63 -8.00 -20.77
C ARG A 26 -19.23 -7.40 -20.82
N GLY A 27 -19.07 -6.26 -21.50
CA GLY A 27 -17.79 -5.53 -21.56
C GLY A 27 -17.39 -4.96 -20.21
N ALA A 28 -18.33 -4.37 -19.47
CA ALA A 28 -18.09 -3.78 -18.16
C ALA A 28 -17.79 -4.85 -17.09
N MET A 29 -18.53 -5.98 -17.09
CA MET A 29 -18.25 -7.08 -16.16
C MET A 29 -16.88 -7.73 -16.43
N ASN A 30 -16.50 -7.96 -17.69
CA ASN A 30 -15.20 -8.53 -17.99
C ASN A 30 -14.02 -7.62 -17.62
N LEU A 31 -14.18 -6.31 -17.70
CA LEU A 31 -13.17 -5.34 -17.25
C LEU A 31 -13.01 -5.35 -15.73
N ALA A 32 -14.11 -5.40 -14.98
CA ALA A 32 -14.07 -5.49 -13.52
C ALA A 32 -13.39 -6.79 -13.05
N TYR A 33 -13.80 -7.94 -13.57
CA TYR A 33 -13.15 -9.22 -13.26
C TYR A 33 -11.68 -9.27 -13.68
N ALA A 34 -11.29 -8.64 -14.78
CA ALA A 34 -9.91 -8.55 -15.21
C ALA A 34 -9.07 -7.66 -14.29
N GLN A 35 -9.62 -6.58 -13.78
CA GLN A 35 -8.96 -5.73 -12.80
C GLN A 35 -8.77 -6.45 -11.47
N ASP A 36 -9.80 -7.09 -10.94
CA ASP A 36 -9.72 -7.86 -9.69
C ASP A 36 -8.68 -8.98 -9.79
N SER A 37 -8.62 -9.71 -10.90
CA SER A 37 -7.63 -10.76 -11.13
C SER A 37 -6.19 -10.24 -11.21
N VAL A 38 -5.99 -9.06 -11.77
CA VAL A 38 -4.66 -8.41 -11.86
C VAL A 38 -4.20 -7.92 -10.49
N PHE A 39 -5.10 -7.39 -9.66
CA PHE A 39 -4.78 -6.98 -8.29
C PHE A 39 -4.49 -8.19 -7.40
N GLU A 40 -5.30 -9.24 -7.47
CA GLU A 40 -5.07 -10.47 -6.71
C GLU A 40 -3.75 -11.16 -7.08
N SER A 41 -3.37 -11.15 -8.37
CA SER A 41 -2.08 -11.70 -8.82
C SER A 41 -0.87 -10.89 -8.36
N LYS A 42 -1.05 -9.63 -7.94
CA LYS A 42 0.00 -8.76 -7.41
C LYS A 42 0.12 -8.78 -5.89
N LYS A 43 -0.85 -9.37 -5.18
CA LYS A 43 -0.76 -9.59 -3.74
C LYS A 43 0.34 -10.59 -3.45
N ILE A 44 1.46 -10.14 -2.89
CA ILE A 44 2.60 -10.98 -2.53
C ILE A 44 2.65 -11.29 -1.02
N VAL A 45 1.81 -10.63 -0.22
CA VAL A 45 1.75 -10.82 1.24
C VAL A 45 0.27 -10.78 1.68
N PRO A 46 -0.22 -11.76 2.47
CA PRO A 46 -1.54 -11.67 3.06
C PRO A 46 -1.58 -10.54 4.11
N PHE A 47 -2.71 -9.86 4.23
CA PHE A 47 -2.88 -8.85 5.27
C PHE A 47 -2.97 -9.49 6.65
N VAL A 48 -1.97 -9.20 7.49
CA VAL A 48 -1.94 -9.54 8.92
C VAL A 48 -1.54 -8.28 9.67
N PRO A 49 -2.44 -7.67 10.45
CA PRO A 49 -2.15 -6.41 11.09
C PRO A 49 -1.15 -6.57 12.24
N SER A 50 -0.17 -5.68 12.35
CA SER A 50 0.70 -5.59 13.52
C SER A 50 -0.12 -5.19 14.76
N PRO A 51 0.01 -5.85 15.90
CA PRO A 51 -0.61 -5.39 17.15
C PRO A 51 -0.20 -3.95 17.49
N GLN A 52 -1.06 -3.19 18.16
CA GLN A 52 -0.81 -1.77 18.43
C GLN A 52 0.48 -1.54 19.23
N PHE A 53 0.76 -2.38 20.22
CA PHE A 53 1.99 -2.28 21.01
C PHE A 53 3.27 -2.49 20.16
N VAL A 54 3.20 -3.32 19.09
CA VAL A 54 4.30 -3.48 18.13
C VAL A 54 4.46 -2.21 17.31
N VAL A 55 3.34 -1.65 16.79
CA VAL A 55 3.35 -0.39 16.04
C VAL A 55 3.98 0.73 16.87
N ASP A 56 3.55 0.88 18.12
CA ASP A 56 4.08 1.91 19.04
C ASP A 56 5.59 1.72 19.25
N LYS A 57 6.04 0.47 19.38
CA LYS A 57 7.46 0.14 19.52
C LYS A 57 8.25 0.37 18.23
N MET A 58 7.69 0.09 17.06
CA MET A 58 8.32 0.40 15.77
C MET A 58 8.57 1.91 15.62
N ILE A 59 7.56 2.71 15.95
CA ILE A 59 7.62 4.18 15.88
C ILE A 59 8.63 4.74 16.89
N GLU A 60 8.65 4.20 18.12
CA GLU A 60 9.62 4.54 19.16
C GLU A 60 11.05 4.18 18.73
N LEU A 61 11.27 2.95 18.28
CA LEU A 61 12.58 2.43 17.89
C LEU A 61 13.18 3.22 16.71
N ALA A 62 12.33 3.59 15.74
CA ALA A 62 12.71 4.48 14.64
C ALA A 62 12.99 5.91 15.11
N GLY A 63 12.61 6.29 16.32
CA GLY A 63 12.72 7.65 16.82
C GLY A 63 11.94 8.66 15.95
N VAL A 64 10.74 8.27 15.50
CA VAL A 64 9.90 9.11 14.64
C VAL A 64 9.53 10.39 15.36
N LYS A 65 9.71 11.54 14.68
CA LYS A 65 9.51 12.88 15.23
C LYS A 65 9.02 13.86 14.16
N LYS A 66 8.67 15.05 14.60
CA LYS A 66 8.32 16.17 13.70
C LYS A 66 9.46 16.43 12.70
N GLY A 67 9.08 16.57 11.43
CA GLY A 67 10.00 16.76 10.31
C GLY A 67 10.40 15.47 9.59
N ASP A 68 10.08 14.29 10.15
CA ASP A 68 10.25 13.02 9.44
C ASP A 68 9.20 12.84 8.33
N VAL A 69 9.60 12.13 7.30
CA VAL A 69 8.72 11.57 6.26
C VAL A 69 8.77 10.04 6.41
N VAL A 70 7.66 9.46 6.85
CA VAL A 70 7.53 8.02 7.09
C VAL A 70 6.83 7.37 5.91
N TYR A 71 7.45 6.36 5.32
CA TYR A 71 6.85 5.51 4.29
C TYR A 71 6.55 4.13 4.89
N ASP A 72 5.29 3.71 4.83
CA ASP A 72 4.85 2.40 5.30
C ASP A 72 4.55 1.50 4.11
N LEU A 73 5.38 0.48 3.90
CA LEU A 73 5.31 -0.42 2.75
C LEU A 73 4.45 -1.64 3.07
N GLY A 74 3.30 -1.77 2.40
CA GLY A 74 2.25 -2.70 2.75
C GLY A 74 1.46 -2.18 3.95
N SER A 75 0.86 -1.00 3.79
CA SER A 75 0.30 -0.23 4.92
C SER A 75 -1.01 -0.81 5.49
N GLY A 76 -1.63 -1.78 4.80
CA GLY A 76 -2.85 -2.43 5.27
C GLY A 76 -3.94 -1.43 5.65
N ASP A 77 -4.39 -1.48 6.89
CA ASP A 77 -5.43 -0.61 7.44
C ASP A 77 -4.94 0.80 7.88
N GLY A 78 -3.66 1.12 7.64
CA GLY A 78 -3.08 2.45 7.89
C GLY A 78 -2.67 2.73 9.34
N ARG A 79 -2.67 1.74 10.24
CA ARG A 79 -2.38 1.94 11.68
C ARG A 79 -0.98 2.50 11.95
N ILE A 80 0.04 2.08 11.18
CA ILE A 80 1.42 2.59 11.32
C ILE A 80 1.49 4.04 10.82
N VAL A 81 0.85 4.33 9.68
CA VAL A 81 0.73 5.69 9.14
C VAL A 81 0.12 6.64 10.17
N ILE A 82 -1.00 6.24 10.79
CA ILE A 82 -1.67 7.01 11.84
C ILE A 82 -0.76 7.19 13.07
N ALA A 83 -0.05 6.15 13.48
CA ALA A 83 0.86 6.23 14.63
C ALA A 83 2.03 7.18 14.38
N ALA A 84 2.58 7.20 13.16
CA ALA A 84 3.66 8.10 12.76
C ALA A 84 3.21 9.57 12.80
N THR A 85 2.02 9.88 12.30
CA THR A 85 1.50 11.27 12.31
C THR A 85 1.27 11.80 13.72
N LYS A 86 0.89 10.95 14.68
CA LYS A 86 0.77 11.34 16.10
C LYS A 86 2.10 11.78 16.72
N ARG A 87 3.24 11.44 16.11
CA ARG A 87 4.58 11.95 16.48
C ARG A 87 4.97 13.23 15.73
N GLY A 88 4.06 13.77 14.91
CA GLY A 88 4.28 15.00 14.12
C GLY A 88 5.00 14.76 12.79
N ALA A 89 5.17 13.53 12.36
CA ALA A 89 5.71 13.19 11.04
C ALA A 89 4.64 13.36 9.95
N LYS A 90 5.10 13.52 8.70
CA LYS A 90 4.28 13.23 7.52
C LYS A 90 4.40 11.75 7.21
N ALA A 91 3.30 11.07 6.90
CA ALA A 91 3.33 9.64 6.64
C ALA A 91 2.57 9.28 5.36
N VAL A 92 3.15 8.39 4.56
CA VAL A 92 2.54 7.85 3.34
C VAL A 92 2.56 6.33 3.44
N GLY A 93 1.37 5.73 3.34
CA GLY A 93 1.21 4.29 3.22
C GLY A 93 1.09 3.89 1.74
N PHE A 94 1.71 2.78 1.39
CA PHE A 94 1.60 2.16 0.07
C PHE A 94 0.95 0.79 0.22
N GLU A 95 -0.19 0.60 -0.45
CA GLU A 95 -0.98 -0.61 -0.38
C GLU A 95 -1.46 -1.00 -1.78
N ILE A 96 -1.39 -2.29 -2.09
CA ILE A 96 -1.80 -2.80 -3.40
C ILE A 96 -3.28 -3.19 -3.44
N ASP A 97 -3.84 -3.60 -2.29
CA ASP A 97 -5.23 -4.02 -2.17
C ASP A 97 -6.16 -2.79 -2.12
N PRO A 98 -7.04 -2.58 -3.11
CA PRO A 98 -7.91 -1.41 -3.16
C PRO A 98 -8.92 -1.37 -1.99
N ASP A 99 -9.32 -2.50 -1.43
CA ASP A 99 -10.24 -2.55 -0.29
C ASP A 99 -9.53 -2.05 0.97
N LEU A 100 -8.29 -2.49 1.21
CA LEU A 100 -7.46 -1.99 2.31
C LEU A 100 -7.09 -0.52 2.14
N VAL A 101 -6.89 -0.05 0.92
CA VAL A 101 -6.71 1.39 0.62
C VAL A 101 -7.96 2.18 1.03
N GLY A 102 -9.15 1.68 0.73
CA GLY A 102 -10.42 2.28 1.15
C GLY A 102 -10.56 2.32 2.67
N GLU A 103 -10.30 1.20 3.34
CA GLU A 103 -10.35 1.07 4.80
C GLU A 103 -9.35 2.02 5.48
N SER A 104 -8.10 2.02 5.03
CA SER A 104 -7.04 2.84 5.62
C SER A 104 -7.34 4.34 5.50
N ARG A 105 -7.89 4.79 4.36
CA ARG A 105 -8.32 6.19 4.19
C ARG A 105 -9.45 6.58 5.14
N ALA A 106 -10.42 5.69 5.35
CA ALA A 106 -11.48 5.90 6.33
C ALA A 106 -10.93 5.97 7.76
N ASN A 107 -9.96 5.12 8.10
CA ASN A 107 -9.29 5.13 9.41
C ASN A 107 -8.49 6.43 9.63
N ILE A 108 -7.78 6.94 8.62
CA ILE A 108 -7.07 8.22 8.65
C ILE A 108 -8.04 9.37 8.90
N GLN A 109 -9.16 9.39 8.19
CA GLN A 109 -10.20 10.40 8.39
C GLN A 109 -10.80 10.35 9.80
N LYS A 110 -11.12 9.15 10.28
CA LYS A 110 -11.63 8.94 11.66
C LYS A 110 -10.62 9.37 12.72
N ALA A 111 -9.32 9.22 12.46
CA ALA A 111 -8.26 9.65 13.34
C ALA A 111 -7.98 11.17 13.27
N GLY A 112 -8.53 11.89 12.29
CA GLY A 112 -8.35 13.33 12.11
C GLY A 112 -6.95 13.74 11.67
N VAL A 113 -6.22 12.87 10.94
CA VAL A 113 -4.81 13.10 10.57
C VAL A 113 -4.58 13.22 9.05
N GLN A 114 -5.64 13.44 8.27
CA GLN A 114 -5.62 13.48 6.81
C GLN A 114 -4.71 14.56 6.21
N GLU A 115 -4.37 15.61 6.95
CA GLU A 115 -3.43 16.65 6.48
C GLU A 115 -1.96 16.17 6.51
N SER A 116 -1.66 15.13 7.29
CA SER A 116 -0.32 14.60 7.49
C SER A 116 -0.17 13.15 7.06
N ALA A 117 -1.26 12.50 6.66
CA ALA A 117 -1.34 11.09 6.28
C ALA A 117 -1.92 10.93 4.87
N GLU A 118 -1.27 10.13 4.05
CA GLU A 118 -1.71 9.78 2.69
C GLU A 118 -1.64 8.26 2.50
N ILE A 119 -2.59 7.68 1.74
CA ILE A 119 -2.51 6.29 1.28
C ILE A 119 -2.55 6.26 -0.24
N ARG A 120 -1.54 5.61 -0.83
CA ARG A 120 -1.39 5.39 -2.27
C ARG A 120 -1.66 3.93 -2.61
N ASN A 121 -2.53 3.73 -3.62
CA ASN A 121 -2.68 2.40 -4.20
C ASN A 121 -1.53 2.15 -5.17
N GLN A 122 -0.49 1.47 -4.71
CA GLN A 122 0.76 1.29 -5.47
C GLN A 122 1.50 0.04 -5.04
N ASP A 123 2.11 -0.64 -6.01
CA ASP A 123 3.04 -1.75 -5.76
C ASP A 123 4.31 -1.20 -5.08
N ILE A 124 4.60 -1.72 -3.88
CA ILE A 124 5.72 -1.30 -3.04
C ILE A 124 7.09 -1.45 -3.71
N LEU A 125 7.22 -2.35 -4.68
CA LEU A 125 8.47 -2.55 -5.44
C LEU A 125 8.75 -1.43 -6.45
N THR A 126 7.74 -0.59 -6.75
CA THR A 126 7.83 0.50 -7.72
C THR A 126 7.90 1.89 -7.06
N VAL A 127 7.90 1.93 -5.74
CA VAL A 127 7.90 3.18 -4.97
C VAL A 127 9.26 3.86 -5.06
N ASP A 128 9.28 5.18 -5.34
CA ASP A 128 10.44 6.03 -5.11
C ASP A 128 10.58 6.29 -3.61
N LEU A 129 11.62 5.71 -3.00
CA LEU A 129 11.89 5.81 -1.56
C LEU A 129 12.73 7.03 -1.19
N SER A 130 13.24 7.79 -2.16
CA SER A 130 14.17 8.90 -1.93
C SER A 130 13.66 10.03 -1.03
N PRO A 131 12.32 10.30 -0.94
CA PRO A 131 11.79 11.31 -0.01
C PRO A 131 11.74 10.85 1.45
N ALA A 132 11.77 9.53 1.71
CA ALA A 132 11.56 8.98 3.04
C ALA A 132 12.79 9.19 3.94
N SER A 133 12.55 9.56 5.21
CA SER A 133 13.55 9.53 6.28
C SER A 133 13.39 8.28 7.17
N VAL A 134 12.20 7.68 7.15
CA VAL A 134 11.88 6.43 7.85
C VAL A 134 11.07 5.55 6.90
N VAL A 135 11.39 4.26 6.86
CA VAL A 135 10.59 3.23 6.20
C VAL A 135 10.17 2.20 7.23
N THR A 136 8.89 1.87 7.25
CA THR A 136 8.32 0.81 8.07
C THR A 136 7.76 -0.30 7.19
N MET A 137 7.81 -1.55 7.67
CA MET A 137 7.27 -2.70 6.95
C MET A 137 6.92 -3.87 7.86
N TYR A 138 5.91 -4.63 7.47
CA TYR A 138 5.62 -5.97 7.98
C TYR A 138 5.29 -6.88 6.80
N LEU A 139 6.32 -7.39 6.17
CA LEU A 139 6.26 -8.16 4.92
C LEU A 139 6.92 -9.52 5.12
N LEU A 140 6.80 -10.41 4.11
CA LEU A 140 7.49 -11.70 4.13
C LEU A 140 9.00 -11.53 3.87
N PRO A 141 9.85 -12.50 4.32
CA PRO A 141 11.31 -12.41 4.19
C PRO A 141 11.80 -12.19 2.75
N ASP A 142 11.22 -12.88 1.79
CA ASP A 142 11.58 -12.75 0.38
C ASP A 142 11.24 -11.37 -0.20
N VAL A 143 10.15 -10.76 0.26
CA VAL A 143 9.77 -9.39 -0.14
C VAL A 143 10.74 -8.36 0.46
N ASN A 144 11.14 -8.54 1.73
CA ASN A 144 12.17 -7.71 2.36
C ASN A 144 13.47 -7.77 1.57
N LEU A 145 13.91 -8.96 1.14
CA LEU A 145 15.11 -9.14 0.35
C LEU A 145 15.01 -8.47 -1.03
N ARG A 146 13.84 -8.49 -1.67
CA ARG A 146 13.59 -7.79 -2.94
C ARG A 146 13.61 -6.27 -2.79
N LEU A 147 13.15 -5.72 -1.65
CA LEU A 147 13.16 -4.29 -1.36
C LEU A 147 14.55 -3.77 -0.97
N ARG A 148 15.40 -4.61 -0.37
CA ARG A 148 16.71 -4.20 0.17
C ARG A 148 17.58 -3.40 -0.79
N PRO A 149 17.76 -3.77 -2.08
CA PRO A 149 18.54 -2.96 -3.02
C PRO A 149 18.01 -1.54 -3.19
N ASN A 150 16.68 -1.37 -3.25
CA ASN A 150 16.04 -0.07 -3.37
C ASN A 150 16.20 0.78 -2.10
N LEU A 151 16.06 0.16 -0.92
CA LEU A 151 16.31 0.82 0.37
C LEU A 151 17.74 1.37 0.45
N LEU A 152 18.73 0.55 0.11
CA LEU A 152 20.14 0.93 0.18
C LEU A 152 20.55 1.97 -0.87
N SER A 153 19.95 1.93 -2.07
CA SER A 153 20.32 2.84 -3.16
C SER A 153 19.60 4.18 -3.11
N GLN A 154 18.33 4.20 -2.71
CA GLN A 154 17.47 5.38 -2.81
C GLN A 154 17.41 6.20 -1.52
N LEU A 155 17.46 5.55 -0.34
CA LEU A 155 17.40 6.25 0.92
C LEU A 155 18.67 7.05 1.19
N LYS A 156 18.50 8.17 1.87
CA LYS A 156 19.62 9.02 2.29
C LYS A 156 20.36 8.38 3.48
N PRO A 157 21.69 8.56 3.59
CA PRO A 157 22.43 8.17 4.79
C PRO A 157 21.76 8.70 6.05
N GLY A 158 21.68 7.85 7.08
CA GLY A 158 20.99 8.15 8.34
C GLY A 158 19.48 7.95 8.31
N SER A 159 18.87 7.63 7.16
CA SER A 159 17.48 7.15 7.11
C SER A 159 17.36 5.84 7.88
N ARG A 160 16.18 5.60 8.43
CA ARG A 160 15.91 4.45 9.32
C ARG A 160 14.92 3.50 8.66
N VAL A 161 15.21 2.21 8.70
CA VAL A 161 14.32 1.15 8.20
C VAL A 161 13.92 0.28 9.38
N VAL A 162 12.63 0.08 9.60
CA VAL A 162 12.09 -0.76 10.70
C VAL A 162 11.22 -1.86 10.12
N SER A 163 11.52 -3.10 10.51
CA SER A 163 10.75 -4.27 10.10
C SER A 163 10.20 -5.02 11.31
N HIS A 164 8.93 -5.40 11.25
CA HIS A 164 8.29 -6.31 12.19
C HIS A 164 8.55 -7.76 11.78
N SER A 165 8.98 -8.59 12.69
CA SER A 165 9.21 -10.04 12.62
C SER A 165 10.31 -10.52 11.69
N PHE A 166 10.56 -9.91 10.55
CA PHE A 166 11.45 -10.44 9.52
C PHE A 166 12.63 -9.51 9.25
N ASP A 167 13.82 -10.10 9.10
CA ASP A 167 15.07 -9.39 8.84
C ASP A 167 15.33 -9.14 7.33
N MET A 168 16.53 -8.70 7.02
CA MET A 168 17.04 -8.39 5.67
C MET A 168 18.18 -9.34 5.23
N GLY A 169 18.18 -10.58 5.76
CA GLY A 169 19.20 -11.58 5.45
C GLY A 169 20.56 -11.22 6.02
N ASP A 170 21.57 -11.08 5.16
CA ASP A 170 22.95 -10.77 5.55
C ASP A 170 23.17 -9.28 5.91
N TRP A 171 22.23 -8.38 5.62
CA TRP A 171 22.27 -7.01 6.12
C TRP A 171 21.90 -6.98 7.60
N LYS A 172 22.93 -6.91 8.45
CA LYS A 172 22.74 -6.97 9.91
C LYS A 172 22.04 -5.72 10.42
N PRO A 173 21.03 -5.87 11.30
CA PRO A 173 20.36 -4.73 11.92
C PRO A 173 21.28 -4.00 12.90
N ASP A 174 21.13 -2.69 13.00
CA ASP A 174 21.79 -1.86 14.01
C ASP A 174 21.19 -2.09 15.40
N LYS A 175 19.89 -2.41 15.47
CA LYS A 175 19.21 -2.72 16.72
C LYS A 175 18.13 -3.78 16.53
N VAL A 176 17.95 -4.64 17.52
CA VAL A 176 16.88 -5.63 17.61
C VAL A 176 16.18 -5.48 18.94
N GLU A 177 14.87 -5.32 18.90
CA GLU A 177 14.02 -5.27 20.09
C GLU A 177 13.03 -6.44 20.10
N ARG A 178 12.72 -6.94 21.29
CA ARG A 178 11.69 -7.95 21.48
C ARG A 178 10.64 -7.46 22.46
N VAL A 179 9.39 -7.52 22.04
CA VAL A 179 8.25 -7.10 22.87
C VAL A 179 7.13 -8.13 22.73
N GLU A 180 6.72 -8.69 23.84
CA GLU A 180 5.64 -9.71 23.94
C GLU A 180 5.78 -10.82 22.87
N GLY A 181 7.00 -11.38 22.73
CA GLY A 181 7.29 -12.45 21.77
C GLY A 181 7.40 -12.02 20.31
N ARG A 182 7.27 -10.74 19.99
CA ARG A 182 7.47 -10.17 18.66
C ARG A 182 8.86 -9.56 18.57
N THR A 183 9.50 -9.70 17.38
CA THR A 183 10.80 -9.11 17.12
C THR A 183 10.65 -7.91 16.19
N ILE A 184 11.36 -6.85 16.50
CA ILE A 184 11.42 -5.63 15.68
C ILE A 184 12.87 -5.33 15.37
N TYR A 185 13.17 -5.09 14.12
CA TYR A 185 14.51 -4.82 13.61
C TYR A 185 14.61 -3.36 13.17
N LEU A 186 15.75 -2.73 13.44
CA LEU A 186 16.09 -1.39 12.95
C LEU A 186 17.41 -1.46 12.19
N TRP A 187 17.43 -0.85 11.01
CA TRP A 187 18.64 -0.53 10.24
C TRP A 187 18.75 0.98 10.03
N ILE A 188 19.96 1.47 10.07
CA ILE A 188 20.30 2.85 9.70
C ILE A 188 21.04 2.77 8.37
N ILE A 189 20.58 3.55 7.39
CA ILE A 189 21.22 3.58 6.07
C ILE A 189 22.64 4.12 6.24
N PRO A 190 23.66 3.36 5.83
CA PRO A 190 25.05 3.75 6.00
C PRO A 190 25.42 4.97 5.15
N ALA A 191 26.45 5.68 5.54
CA ALA A 191 27.08 6.66 4.67
C ALA A 191 27.55 5.96 3.39
N LYS A 192 27.21 6.53 2.23
CA LYS A 192 27.76 6.00 0.96
C LYS A 192 29.28 6.20 1.03
N GLY A 193 30.04 5.10 0.97
CA GLY A 193 31.49 5.16 0.92
C GLY A 193 31.95 6.09 -0.21
N ARG A 194 32.94 6.92 0.09
CA ARG A 194 33.62 7.75 -0.91
C ARG A 194 34.47 6.89 -1.82
#